data_3ae1dc7d5c87a7894794a739a3eaea1e
#
_entry.id   3ae1dc7d5c87a7894794a739a3eaea1e
#
_cell.length_a   1.000
_cell.length_b   1.000
_cell.length_c   1.000
_cell.angle_alpha   90.00
_cell.angle_beta   90.00
_cell.angle_gamma   90.00
#
_symmetry.space_group_name_H-M   'P 1'
#
loop_
_entity.id
_entity.type
_entity.pdbx_description
1 polymer ?
#
loop_
_entity_poly.entity_id
_entity_poly.type
_entity_poly.pdbx_seq_one_letter_code
_entity_poly.pdbx_strand_id
1 'polypeptide(L)'
;MANKDDLKKKLTPLEYHVTQEAGTEAPFSGDLHDCKLEGTYKCICCDVNLFDSNSKFESGTGWPSFFDCLDKDGIDFKEDTSHMMVRVEVSCKKCGAHLGHVFPDGPEPTGLRYCINSASLKFKKI
;
A
#
# COMPACT_ATOMS: atom_id res chain seq x y z
N MET A 1 14.05 -11.01 9.25
CA MET A 1 12.80 -10.95 8.47
C MET A 1 12.01 -12.23 8.67
N ALA A 2 10.69 -12.10 8.71
CA ALA A 2 9.83 -13.28 8.72
C ALA A 2 9.98 -14.03 7.39
N ASN A 3 10.02 -15.36 7.43
CA ASN A 3 10.05 -16.15 6.22
C ASN A 3 8.60 -16.34 5.69
N LYS A 4 8.47 -16.91 4.49
CA LYS A 4 7.15 -17.06 3.86
C LYS A 4 6.20 -17.95 4.65
N ASP A 5 6.74 -18.97 5.35
CA ASP A 5 5.90 -19.86 6.16
C ASP A 5 5.33 -19.13 7.37
N ASP A 6 6.12 -18.27 8.01
CA ASP A 6 5.64 -17.45 9.12
C ASP A 6 4.58 -16.46 8.64
N LEU A 7 4.78 -15.87 7.47
CA LEU A 7 3.80 -14.94 6.88
C LEU A 7 2.50 -15.65 6.53
N LYS A 8 2.55 -16.88 6.02
CA LYS A 8 1.33 -17.66 5.75
C LYS A 8 0.50 -17.89 6.99
N LYS A 9 1.15 -18.06 8.15
CA LYS A 9 0.45 -18.24 9.41
C LYS A 9 -0.12 -16.95 9.96
N LYS A 10 0.58 -15.83 9.74
CA LYS A 10 0.21 -14.51 10.25
C LYS A 10 -0.88 -13.83 9.41
N LEU A 11 -0.81 -13.98 8.10
CA LEU A 11 -1.63 -13.24 7.14
C LEU A 11 -2.83 -14.07 6.70
N THR A 12 -3.92 -13.36 6.34
CA THR A 12 -5.04 -14.01 5.63
C THR A 12 -4.56 -14.41 4.23
N PRO A 13 -5.28 -15.34 3.54
CA PRO A 13 -4.91 -15.70 2.17
C PRO A 13 -4.83 -14.51 1.22
N LEU A 14 -5.74 -13.54 1.34
CA LEU A 14 -5.71 -12.33 0.52
C LEU A 14 -4.50 -11.47 0.83
N GLU A 15 -4.21 -11.25 2.11
CA GLU A 15 -3.03 -10.47 2.53
C GLU A 15 -1.74 -11.10 2.01
N TYR A 16 -1.62 -12.41 2.10
CA TYR A 16 -0.47 -13.13 1.57
C TYR A 16 -0.36 -12.98 0.05
N HIS A 17 -1.47 -13.19 -0.66
CA HIS A 17 -1.49 -13.08 -2.12
C HIS A 17 -1.06 -11.68 -2.58
N VAL A 18 -1.60 -10.63 -1.95
CA VAL A 18 -1.28 -9.25 -2.32
C VAL A 18 0.19 -8.92 -2.02
N THR A 19 0.67 -9.25 -0.83
CA THR A 19 2.01 -8.81 -0.39
C THR A 19 3.14 -9.67 -0.91
N GLN A 20 2.92 -10.98 -1.08
CA GLN A 20 3.98 -11.93 -1.44
C GLN A 20 3.90 -12.40 -2.88
N GLU A 21 2.76 -12.26 -3.53
CA GLU A 21 2.55 -12.73 -4.90
C GLU A 21 2.18 -11.59 -5.85
N ALA A 22 2.39 -10.34 -5.42
CA ALA A 22 2.08 -9.13 -6.18
C ALA A 22 0.64 -9.09 -6.68
N GLY A 23 -0.30 -9.58 -5.86
CA GLY A 23 -1.71 -9.56 -6.19
C GLY A 23 -2.32 -8.17 -6.00
N THR A 24 -3.56 -8.01 -6.43
CA THR A 24 -4.33 -6.78 -6.26
C THR A 24 -5.70 -7.14 -5.72
N GLU A 25 -6.11 -6.49 -4.64
CA GLU A 25 -7.46 -6.68 -4.12
C GLU A 25 -8.48 -6.03 -5.06
N ALA A 26 -9.73 -6.50 -5.03
CA ALA A 26 -10.79 -5.89 -5.81
C ALA A 26 -11.07 -4.46 -5.29
N PRO A 27 -11.42 -3.51 -6.17
CA PRO A 27 -11.74 -2.16 -5.72
C PRO A 27 -12.96 -2.18 -4.80
N PHE A 28 -12.96 -1.30 -3.80
CA PHE A 28 -14.00 -1.17 -2.78
C PHE A 28 -14.16 -2.39 -1.88
N SER A 29 -13.23 -3.35 -1.93
CA SER A 29 -13.31 -4.57 -1.10
C SER A 29 -12.54 -4.45 0.20
N GLY A 30 -11.54 -3.57 0.29
CA GLY A 30 -10.70 -3.43 1.48
C GLY A 30 -11.33 -2.49 2.51
N ASP A 31 -11.04 -2.74 3.78
CA ASP A 31 -11.63 -1.97 4.88
C ASP A 31 -11.08 -0.56 5.02
N LEU A 32 -9.93 -0.29 4.40
CA LEU A 32 -9.23 0.98 4.61
C LEU A 32 -9.42 1.99 3.48
N HIS A 33 -10.12 1.63 2.38
CA HIS A 33 -10.23 2.54 1.24
C HIS A 33 -10.95 3.85 1.63
N ASP A 34 -11.92 3.79 2.52
CA ASP A 34 -12.69 4.95 2.96
C ASP A 34 -12.44 5.31 4.43
N CYS A 35 -11.36 4.80 5.01
CA CYS A 35 -11.01 5.12 6.40
C CYS A 35 -10.65 6.60 6.53
N LYS A 36 -11.33 7.31 7.44
CA LYS A 36 -11.13 8.74 7.68
C LYS A 36 -10.63 9.03 9.08
N LEU A 37 -10.30 8.00 9.84
CA LEU A 37 -9.76 8.16 11.17
C LEU A 37 -8.32 8.64 11.13
N GLU A 38 -7.92 9.39 12.15
CA GLU A 38 -6.52 9.81 12.27
C GLU A 38 -5.67 8.67 12.77
N GLY A 39 -4.55 8.44 12.11
CA GLY A 39 -3.64 7.36 12.47
C GLY A 39 -2.57 7.12 11.45
N THR A 40 -1.86 6.02 11.63
CA THR A 40 -0.74 5.63 10.81
C THR A 40 -1.05 4.30 10.10
N TYR A 41 -0.68 4.23 8.83
CA TYR A 41 -0.83 3.01 8.01
C TYR A 41 0.52 2.32 7.96
N LYS A 42 0.57 1.10 8.47
CA LYS A 42 1.78 0.30 8.60
C LYS A 42 1.80 -0.84 7.60
N CYS A 43 2.99 -1.35 7.29
CA CYS A 43 3.12 -2.57 6.53
C CYS A 43 2.54 -3.74 7.31
N ILE A 44 1.62 -4.49 6.71
CA ILE A 44 0.99 -5.64 7.37
C ILE A 44 1.99 -6.74 7.71
N CYS A 45 3.11 -6.79 6.98
CA CYS A 45 4.11 -7.85 7.16
C CYS A 45 5.16 -7.52 8.23
N CYS A 46 5.68 -6.28 8.26
CA CYS A 46 6.80 -5.93 9.12
C CYS A 46 6.53 -4.77 10.08
N ASP A 47 5.33 -4.21 10.08
CA ASP A 47 4.89 -3.14 11.00
C ASP A 47 5.62 -1.80 10.83
N VAL A 48 6.41 -1.59 9.79
CA VAL A 48 7.03 -0.30 9.57
C VAL A 48 5.97 0.73 9.17
N ASN A 49 6.11 1.97 9.62
CA ASN A 49 5.18 3.05 9.28
C ASN A 49 5.39 3.46 7.82
N LEU A 50 4.31 3.44 7.02
CA LEU A 50 4.39 3.71 5.58
C LEU A 50 3.68 5.01 5.19
N PHE A 51 2.46 5.21 5.67
CA PHE A 51 1.62 6.36 5.32
C PHE A 51 0.92 6.91 6.55
N ASP A 52 0.51 8.15 6.45
CA ASP A 52 -0.20 8.87 7.53
C ASP A 52 -1.57 9.31 7.03
N SER A 53 -2.54 9.38 7.92
CA SER A 53 -3.89 9.84 7.60
C SER A 53 -3.92 11.26 7.02
N ASN A 54 -2.93 12.08 7.35
CA ASN A 54 -2.83 13.44 6.81
C ASN A 54 -2.58 13.46 5.30
N SER A 55 -2.04 12.38 4.74
CA SER A 55 -1.78 12.27 3.31
C SER A 55 -2.86 11.49 2.56
N LYS A 56 -3.82 10.92 3.27
CA LYS A 56 -4.89 10.12 2.65
C LYS A 56 -5.95 11.03 2.05
N PHE A 57 -6.42 10.66 0.86
CA PHE A 57 -7.49 11.40 0.18
C PHE A 57 -8.44 10.46 -0.55
N GLU A 58 -9.63 10.97 -0.88
CA GLU A 58 -10.63 10.20 -1.62
C GLU A 58 -10.38 10.32 -3.11
N SER A 59 -9.88 9.24 -3.71
CA SER A 59 -9.61 9.19 -5.15
C SER A 59 -10.75 8.65 -5.98
N GLY A 60 -11.72 7.99 -5.34
CA GLY A 60 -12.83 7.34 -6.02
C GLY A 60 -12.45 6.03 -6.70
N THR A 61 -11.22 5.55 -6.53
CA THR A 61 -10.74 4.33 -7.21
C THR A 61 -11.14 3.05 -6.51
N GLY A 62 -11.48 3.12 -5.21
CA GLY A 62 -11.81 1.93 -4.42
C GLY A 62 -10.64 1.33 -3.66
N TRP A 63 -9.47 1.95 -3.72
CA TRP A 63 -8.29 1.58 -2.94
C TRP A 63 -7.85 2.75 -2.08
N PRO A 64 -7.21 2.49 -0.91
CA PRO A 64 -6.61 3.56 -0.12
C PRO A 64 -5.65 4.40 -0.98
N SER A 65 -5.81 5.71 -0.94
CA SER A 65 -5.02 6.61 -1.77
C SER A 65 -4.34 7.66 -0.91
N PHE A 66 -3.06 7.92 -1.20
CA PHE A 66 -2.23 8.87 -0.45
C PHE A 66 -1.48 9.75 -1.45
N PHE A 67 -1.29 11.02 -1.10
CA PHE A 67 -0.50 11.89 -1.98
C PHE A 67 0.99 11.90 -1.60
N ASP A 68 1.36 11.30 -0.47
CA ASP A 68 2.75 11.21 -0.05
C ASP A 68 2.94 10.01 0.88
N CYS A 69 4.17 9.55 1.01
CA CYS A 69 4.57 8.55 1.99
C CYS A 69 5.29 9.24 3.15
N LEU A 70 5.41 8.56 4.29
CA LEU A 70 6.09 9.12 5.46
C LEU A 70 7.59 9.28 5.25
N ASP A 71 8.21 8.30 4.58
CA ASP A 71 9.64 8.29 4.34
C ASP A 71 9.92 7.61 3.01
N LYS A 72 10.45 8.36 2.06
CA LYS A 72 10.76 7.82 0.73
C LYS A 72 11.82 6.72 0.78
N ASP A 73 12.66 6.74 1.82
CA ASP A 73 13.66 5.69 2.02
C ASP A 73 13.02 4.38 2.53
N GLY A 74 11.77 4.41 2.96
CA GLY A 74 11.03 3.22 3.38
C GLY A 74 10.27 2.54 2.26
N ILE A 75 10.27 3.11 1.05
CA ILE A 75 9.51 2.63 -0.10
C ILE A 75 10.47 2.36 -1.25
N ASP A 76 10.29 1.20 -1.91
CA ASP A 76 10.95 0.88 -3.17
C ASP A 76 10.02 1.19 -4.33
N PHE A 77 10.57 1.78 -5.38
CA PHE A 77 9.86 2.11 -6.61
C PHE A 77 10.45 1.27 -7.73
N LYS A 78 9.59 0.58 -8.49
CA LYS A 78 10.04 -0.28 -9.58
C LYS A 78 9.10 -0.14 -10.78
N GLU A 79 9.66 -0.01 -11.98
CA GLU A 79 8.85 0.01 -13.19
C GLU A 79 8.14 -1.33 -13.36
N ASP A 80 6.82 -1.27 -13.58
CA ASP A 80 5.98 -2.44 -13.78
C ASP A 80 5.36 -2.33 -15.18
N THR A 81 5.76 -3.24 -16.07
CA THR A 81 5.27 -3.28 -17.45
C THR A 81 4.22 -4.36 -17.66
N SER A 82 3.73 -4.99 -16.59
CA SER A 82 2.70 -6.03 -16.71
C SER A 82 1.38 -5.44 -17.24
N HIS A 83 0.50 -6.30 -17.73
CA HIS A 83 -0.81 -5.93 -18.26
C HIS A 83 -0.75 -4.91 -19.39
N MET A 84 0.35 -4.91 -20.15
CA MET A 84 0.59 -4.01 -21.30
C MET A 84 0.53 -2.53 -20.93
N MET A 85 0.81 -2.20 -19.66
CA MET A 85 0.85 -0.84 -19.15
C MET A 85 2.20 -0.57 -18.54
N VAL A 86 2.62 0.71 -18.54
CA VAL A 86 3.81 1.14 -17.82
C VAL A 86 3.36 1.85 -16.56
N ARG A 87 3.66 1.24 -15.41
CA ARG A 87 3.29 1.78 -14.10
C ARG A 87 4.51 1.74 -13.18
N VAL A 88 4.43 2.43 -12.05
CA VAL A 88 5.47 2.36 -11.03
C VAL A 88 4.93 1.59 -9.83
N GLU A 89 5.50 0.42 -9.58
CA GLU A 89 5.15 -0.41 -8.44
C GLU A 89 5.76 0.16 -7.16
N VAL A 90 5.00 0.09 -6.07
CA VAL A 90 5.43 0.52 -4.74
C VAL A 90 5.47 -0.71 -3.84
N SER A 91 6.61 -0.93 -3.18
CA SER A 91 6.77 -2.01 -2.22
C SER A 91 7.47 -1.52 -0.97
N CYS A 92 7.34 -2.29 0.12
CA CYS A 92 8.00 -1.98 1.38
C CYS A 92 9.48 -2.29 1.27
N LYS A 93 10.32 -1.28 1.47
CA LYS A 93 11.77 -1.46 1.37
C LYS A 93 12.31 -2.40 2.42
N LYS A 94 11.72 -2.40 3.61
CA LYS A 94 12.21 -3.21 4.73
C LYS A 94 11.99 -4.71 4.51
N CYS A 95 10.82 -5.12 3.98
CA CYS A 95 10.49 -6.53 3.86
C CYS A 95 10.14 -6.98 2.43
N GLY A 96 10.07 -6.06 1.47
CA GLY A 96 9.77 -6.38 0.09
C GLY A 96 8.30 -6.62 -0.23
N ALA A 97 7.40 -6.43 0.74
CA ALA A 97 5.97 -6.65 0.52
C ALA A 97 5.43 -5.73 -0.58
N HIS A 98 4.68 -6.29 -1.53
CA HIS A 98 4.01 -5.49 -2.56
C HIS A 98 2.90 -4.66 -1.91
N LEU A 99 2.89 -3.37 -2.18
CA LEU A 99 1.91 -2.44 -1.61
C LEU A 99 0.89 -1.98 -2.64
N GLY A 100 1.33 -1.59 -3.82
CA GLY A 100 0.48 -1.06 -4.86
C GLY A 100 1.28 -0.37 -5.93
N HIS A 101 0.75 0.76 -6.42
CA HIS A 101 1.39 1.55 -7.48
C HIS A 101 1.26 3.04 -7.18
N VAL A 102 2.13 3.84 -7.79
CA VAL A 102 2.05 5.30 -7.69
C VAL A 102 1.83 5.88 -9.09
N PHE A 103 0.98 6.89 -9.18
CA PHE A 103 0.59 7.56 -10.44
C PHE A 103 0.81 9.06 -10.33
N PRO A 104 1.04 9.77 -11.46
CA PRO A 104 1.30 11.22 -11.45
C PRO A 104 0.05 12.08 -11.47
N ASP A 105 -1.12 11.53 -11.17
CA ASP A 105 -2.41 12.21 -11.23
C ASP A 105 -3.01 12.47 -9.85
N GLY A 106 -2.16 12.78 -8.88
CA GLY A 106 -2.58 13.07 -7.52
C GLY A 106 -2.75 14.57 -7.23
N PRO A 107 -3.21 14.90 -6.01
CA PRO A 107 -3.41 16.29 -5.61
C PRO A 107 -2.11 16.98 -5.19
N GLU A 108 -2.19 18.31 -5.05
CA GLU A 108 -1.12 19.08 -4.41
C GLU A 108 -0.91 18.57 -2.97
N PRO A 109 0.30 18.65 -2.40
CA PRO A 109 1.47 19.34 -2.96
C PRO A 109 2.36 18.47 -3.87
N THR A 110 2.22 17.14 -3.86
CA THR A 110 3.14 16.26 -4.60
C THR A 110 2.71 16.01 -6.04
N GLY A 111 1.42 16.08 -6.32
CA GLY A 111 0.88 15.65 -7.61
C GLY A 111 0.89 14.14 -7.80
N LEU A 112 1.16 13.38 -6.75
CA LEU A 112 1.24 11.92 -6.80
C LEU A 112 0.01 11.26 -6.17
N ARG A 113 -0.34 10.09 -6.69
CA ARG A 113 -1.38 9.25 -6.13
C ARG A 113 -0.80 7.87 -5.87
N TYR A 114 -0.52 7.57 -4.60
CA TYR A 114 -0.14 6.24 -4.15
C TYR A 114 -1.43 5.43 -3.97
N CYS A 115 -1.65 4.48 -4.86
CA CYS A 115 -2.82 3.61 -4.84
C CYS A 115 -2.40 2.28 -4.19
N ILE A 116 -2.80 2.09 -2.94
CA ILE A 116 -2.27 1.03 -2.08
C ILE A 116 -3.37 0.05 -1.71
N ASN A 117 -3.06 -1.24 -1.69
CA ASN A 117 -4.02 -2.26 -1.27
C ASN A 117 -4.26 -2.21 0.23
N SER A 118 -5.53 -2.23 0.67
CA SER A 118 -5.85 -2.35 2.10
C SER A 118 -5.20 -3.58 2.71
N ALA A 119 -5.15 -4.67 1.95
CA ALA A 119 -4.58 -5.94 2.41
C ALA A 119 -3.08 -5.86 2.70
N SER A 120 -2.39 -4.83 2.20
CA SER A 120 -0.97 -4.59 2.47
C SER A 120 -0.74 -3.77 3.72
N LEU A 121 -1.79 -3.21 4.30
CA LEU A 121 -1.70 -2.21 5.34
C LEU A 121 -2.35 -2.67 6.64
N LYS A 122 -1.82 -2.16 7.74
CA LYS A 122 -2.41 -2.28 9.07
C LYS A 122 -2.57 -0.85 9.61
N PHE A 123 -3.80 -0.48 9.93
CA PHE A 123 -4.08 0.85 10.44
C PHE A 123 -3.95 0.89 11.96
N LYS A 124 -3.20 1.87 12.46
CA LYS A 124 -3.09 2.12 13.90
C LYS A 124 -3.66 3.52 14.19
N LYS A 125 -4.79 3.55 14.88
CA LYS A 125 -5.44 4.79 15.29
C LYS A 125 -4.60 5.54 16.33
N ILE A 126 -4.55 6.84 16.19
CA ILE A 126 -3.91 7.73 17.18
C ILE A 126 -4.71 7.74 18.48
#